data_94d15f4b6f4e0ae31d949a1d04cc04ef
#
_entry.id   94d15f4b6f4e0ae31d949a1d04cc04ef
#
_cell.length_a   1.000
_cell.length_b   1.000
_cell.length_c   1.000
_cell.angle_alpha   90.00
_cell.angle_beta   90.00
_cell.angle_gamma   90.00
#
_symmetry.space_group_name_H-M   'P 1'
#
loop_
_entity.id
_entity.type
_entity.pdbx_description
1 polymer ?
#
loop_
_entity_poly.entity_id
_entity_poly.type
_entity_poly.pdbx_seq_one_letter_code
_entity_poly.pdbx_strand_id
1 'polypeptide(L)'
;MLENLPLNGRLVTGDALYCQRKFCREVCGAEGDYLVIVKGNQPGLFSDIELLFEEPPEGEVFAFAEQRDRHGGRLDVRRLWGSVALRSHLDWPGAQQVCKIERVSERKGKLTRDVRYAITSLGEEVGARQLLRHVRGHWGIENRLHYVRDVTFGEDASQVRTGSAPEVMAALRNVVIGVLRQAGATNIAAALREVGWQRCTALRLLGLTVG
;
A
#
# COMPACT_ATOMS: atom_id res chain seq x y z
N MET A 1 0.88 -3.13 18.72
CA MET A 1 0.06 -2.36 17.75
C MET A 1 -0.99 -3.23 17.06
N LEU A 2 -0.77 -4.54 16.88
CA LEU A 2 -1.71 -5.44 16.19
C LEU A 2 -2.59 -6.27 17.15
N GLU A 3 -2.36 -6.19 18.45
CA GLU A 3 -2.90 -7.09 19.50
C GLU A 3 -4.44 -7.19 19.56
N ASN A 4 -5.16 -6.25 18.95
CA ASN A 4 -6.64 -6.22 18.97
C ASN A 4 -7.27 -6.28 17.57
N LEU A 5 -6.47 -6.56 16.53
CA LEU A 5 -6.99 -6.65 15.17
C LEU A 5 -7.29 -8.11 14.81
N PRO A 6 -8.49 -8.43 14.30
CA PRO A 6 -8.79 -9.76 13.78
C PRO A 6 -8.04 -9.96 12.46
N LEU A 7 -6.84 -10.57 12.50
CA LEU A 7 -5.99 -10.75 11.31
C LEU A 7 -6.19 -12.10 10.62
N ASN A 8 -6.89 -13.03 11.22
CA ASN A 8 -7.17 -14.35 10.65
C ASN A 8 -7.68 -14.24 9.21
N GLY A 9 -6.98 -14.87 8.25
CA GLY A 9 -7.29 -14.86 6.84
C GLY A 9 -7.18 -13.48 6.16
N ARG A 10 -6.54 -12.49 6.79
CA ARG A 10 -6.36 -11.14 6.23
C ARG A 10 -4.91 -10.90 5.82
N LEU A 11 -4.76 -10.17 4.72
CA LEU A 11 -3.46 -9.72 4.24
C LEU A 11 -3.16 -8.31 4.76
N VAL A 12 -2.06 -8.17 5.47
CA VAL A 12 -1.50 -6.88 5.88
C VAL A 12 -0.41 -6.46 4.89
N THR A 13 -0.59 -5.32 4.24
CA THR A 13 0.43 -4.77 3.34
C THR A 13 1.15 -3.61 4.01
N GLY A 14 2.46 -3.52 3.82
CA GLY A 14 3.29 -2.48 4.44
C GLY A 14 4.43 -2.01 3.54
N ASP A 15 4.88 -0.79 3.80
CA ASP A 15 6.12 -0.29 3.22
C ASP A 15 7.35 -0.87 3.95
N ALA A 16 8.55 -0.40 3.60
CA ALA A 16 9.79 -0.91 4.17
C ALA A 16 9.93 -0.67 5.68
N LEU A 17 9.23 0.30 6.26
CA LEU A 17 9.22 0.54 7.71
C LEU A 17 8.67 -0.68 8.47
N TYR A 18 7.67 -1.35 7.89
CA TYR A 18 7.06 -2.55 8.45
C TYR A 18 7.80 -3.85 8.09
N CYS A 19 8.85 -3.80 7.26
CA CYS A 19 9.70 -4.94 6.99
C CYS A 19 10.60 -5.22 8.21
N GLN A 20 9.99 -5.78 9.25
CA GLN A 20 10.60 -6.10 10.55
C GLN A 20 10.20 -7.52 10.95
N ARG A 21 11.18 -8.32 11.41
CA ARG A 21 10.93 -9.70 11.84
C ARG A 21 9.85 -9.82 12.92
N LYS A 22 9.84 -8.87 13.86
CA LYS A 22 8.84 -8.83 14.94
C LYS A 22 7.45 -8.65 14.37
N PHE A 23 7.27 -7.65 13.48
CA PHE A 23 6.00 -7.37 12.84
C PHE A 23 5.47 -8.59 12.04
N CYS A 24 6.32 -9.19 11.20
CA CYS A 24 5.94 -10.36 10.40
C CYS A 24 5.55 -11.55 11.29
N ARG A 25 6.27 -11.77 12.41
CA ARG A 25 5.94 -12.82 13.38
C ARG A 25 4.60 -12.56 14.06
N GLU A 26 4.31 -11.32 14.44
CA GLU A 26 3.03 -10.94 15.07
C GLU A 26 1.85 -11.16 14.10
N VAL A 27 2.00 -10.79 12.83
CA VAL A 27 0.97 -11.01 11.80
C VAL A 27 0.72 -12.50 11.60
N CYS A 28 1.76 -13.30 11.39
CA CYS A 28 1.63 -14.75 11.21
C CYS A 28 1.09 -15.44 12.48
N GLY A 29 1.50 -15.01 13.67
CA GLY A 29 1.00 -15.52 14.94
C GLY A 29 -0.48 -15.22 15.18
N ALA A 30 -1.03 -14.20 14.53
CA ALA A 30 -2.45 -13.86 14.52
C ALA A 30 -3.20 -14.48 13.32
N GLU A 31 -2.63 -15.52 12.69
CA GLU A 31 -3.19 -16.24 11.52
C GLU A 31 -3.47 -15.33 10.31
N GLY A 32 -2.76 -14.22 10.20
CA GLY A 32 -2.80 -13.30 9.07
C GLY A 32 -1.61 -13.51 8.14
N ASP A 33 -1.72 -12.90 6.97
CA ASP A 33 -0.65 -12.85 5.98
C ASP A 33 -0.06 -11.45 5.88
N TYR A 34 1.18 -11.37 5.42
CA TYR A 34 1.82 -10.09 5.14
C TYR A 34 2.38 -10.04 3.70
N LEU A 35 2.46 -8.82 3.16
CA LEU A 35 3.24 -8.46 1.99
C LEU A 35 3.90 -7.11 2.27
N VAL A 36 5.24 -7.10 2.43
CA VAL A 36 5.99 -5.92 2.81
C VAL A 36 7.12 -5.63 1.84
N ILE A 37 7.37 -4.33 1.61
CA ILE A 37 8.46 -3.88 0.74
C ILE A 37 9.78 -4.02 1.47
N VAL A 38 10.79 -4.54 0.77
CA VAL A 38 12.17 -4.67 1.27
C VAL A 38 13.02 -3.54 0.70
N LYS A 39 13.78 -2.88 1.56
CA LYS A 39 14.73 -1.82 1.20
C LYS A 39 16.02 -1.96 2.02
N GLY A 40 16.88 -0.95 1.94
CA GLY A 40 18.18 -0.92 2.65
C GLY A 40 18.11 -0.99 4.19
N ASN A 41 16.91 -0.89 4.81
CA ASN A 41 16.72 -1.15 6.24
C ASN A 41 16.89 -2.65 6.59
N GLN A 42 16.88 -3.54 5.59
CA GLN A 42 17.15 -4.97 5.71
C GLN A 42 18.17 -5.36 4.63
N PRO A 43 19.46 -4.97 4.76
CA PRO A 43 20.44 -5.04 3.67
C PRO A 43 20.73 -6.48 3.24
N GLY A 44 20.83 -7.43 4.15
CA GLY A 44 21.05 -8.85 3.81
C GLY A 44 19.88 -9.42 3.01
N LEU A 45 18.65 -9.25 3.52
CA LEU A 45 17.45 -9.71 2.82
C LEU A 45 17.29 -9.04 1.44
N PHE A 46 17.61 -7.74 1.36
CA PHE A 46 17.58 -7.00 0.09
C PHE A 46 18.56 -7.60 -0.92
N SER A 47 19.82 -7.82 -0.52
CA SER A 47 20.85 -8.39 -1.38
C SER A 47 20.52 -9.81 -1.85
N ASP A 48 19.98 -10.65 -0.96
CA ASP A 48 19.61 -12.03 -1.32
C ASP A 48 18.49 -12.03 -2.37
N ILE A 49 17.48 -11.16 -2.22
CA ILE A 49 16.38 -11.05 -3.19
C ILE A 49 16.88 -10.43 -4.50
N GLU A 50 17.70 -9.40 -4.44
CA GLU A 50 18.26 -8.75 -5.63
C GLU A 50 19.08 -9.74 -6.44
N LEU A 51 19.98 -10.49 -5.79
CA LEU A 51 20.81 -11.51 -6.42
C LEU A 51 19.97 -12.58 -7.13
N LEU A 52 18.91 -13.08 -6.49
CA LEU A 52 18.02 -14.07 -7.11
C LEU A 52 17.44 -13.57 -8.44
N PHE A 53 17.03 -12.30 -8.50
CA PHE A 53 16.41 -11.73 -9.72
C PHE A 53 17.40 -11.22 -10.74
N GLU A 54 18.64 -10.95 -10.39
CA GLU A 54 19.70 -10.52 -11.31
C GLU A 54 20.49 -11.73 -11.85
N GLU A 55 20.75 -12.71 -11.02
CA GLU A 55 21.49 -13.93 -11.35
C GLU A 55 20.67 -15.17 -10.94
N PRO A 56 19.57 -15.47 -11.65
CA PRO A 56 18.70 -16.59 -11.27
C PRO A 56 19.42 -17.92 -11.37
N PRO A 57 19.15 -18.85 -10.43
CA PRO A 57 19.64 -20.22 -10.54
C PRO A 57 19.21 -20.87 -11.85
N GLU A 58 20.02 -21.82 -12.33
CA GLU A 58 19.71 -22.57 -13.55
C GLU A 58 18.35 -23.30 -13.42
N GLY A 59 17.47 -23.08 -14.38
CA GLY A 59 16.12 -23.67 -14.39
C GLY A 59 15.06 -22.93 -13.59
N GLU A 60 15.40 -21.81 -12.90
CA GLU A 60 14.41 -21.00 -12.18
C GLU A 60 13.44 -20.35 -13.16
N VAL A 61 12.14 -20.51 -12.89
CA VAL A 61 11.06 -19.89 -13.68
C VAL A 61 10.22 -18.98 -12.78
N PHE A 62 10.35 -17.69 -12.98
CA PHE A 62 9.58 -16.71 -12.21
C PHE A 62 8.10 -16.70 -12.62
N ALA A 63 7.21 -16.73 -11.65
CA ALA A 63 5.81 -16.36 -11.87
C ALA A 63 5.75 -14.89 -12.31
N PHE A 64 5.06 -14.59 -13.43
CA PHE A 64 5.08 -13.26 -14.03
C PHE A 64 3.68 -12.68 -14.21
N ALA A 65 3.56 -11.38 -13.97
CA ALA A 65 2.37 -10.60 -14.31
C ALA A 65 2.74 -9.19 -14.78
N GLU A 66 2.00 -8.70 -15.79
CA GLU A 66 2.09 -7.32 -16.27
C GLU A 66 0.72 -6.67 -16.26
N GLN A 67 0.68 -5.39 -15.95
CA GLN A 67 -0.50 -4.55 -16.04
C GLN A 67 -0.13 -3.18 -16.62
N ARG A 68 -0.98 -2.71 -17.54
CA ARG A 68 -0.82 -1.40 -18.20
C ARG A 68 -2.02 -0.54 -17.90
N ASP A 69 -1.76 0.70 -17.47
CA ASP A 69 -2.78 1.71 -17.20
C ASP A 69 -2.43 2.97 -18.01
N ARG A 70 -3.43 3.56 -18.66
CA ARG A 70 -3.30 4.85 -19.33
C ARG A 70 -4.26 5.84 -18.69
N HIS A 71 -3.73 6.93 -18.17
CA HIS A 71 -4.55 7.98 -17.55
C HIS A 71 -3.91 9.36 -17.77
N GLY A 72 -4.69 10.33 -18.27
CA GLY A 72 -4.26 11.72 -18.38
C GLY A 72 -2.97 11.93 -19.20
N GLY A 73 -2.77 11.17 -20.29
CA GLY A 73 -1.57 11.25 -21.14
C GLY A 73 -0.32 10.61 -20.53
N ARG A 74 -0.49 9.83 -19.46
CA ARG A 74 0.56 9.02 -18.84
C ARG A 74 0.28 7.55 -19.08
N LEU A 75 1.30 6.79 -19.47
CA LEU A 75 1.30 5.34 -19.53
C LEU A 75 2.09 4.80 -18.34
N ASP A 76 1.45 3.98 -17.52
CA ASP A 76 2.09 3.24 -16.43
C ASP A 76 2.08 1.75 -16.78
N VAL A 77 3.25 1.13 -16.86
CA VAL A 77 3.41 -0.32 -16.97
C VAL A 77 3.95 -0.82 -15.64
N ARG A 78 3.29 -1.81 -15.07
CA ARG A 78 3.72 -2.46 -13.83
C ARG A 78 3.92 -3.92 -14.09
N ARG A 79 5.07 -4.44 -13.67
CA ARG A 79 5.44 -5.84 -13.78
C ARG A 79 5.77 -6.40 -12.41
N LEU A 80 5.44 -7.65 -12.19
CA LEU A 80 5.83 -8.38 -10.99
C LEU A 80 6.36 -9.75 -11.40
N TRP A 81 7.51 -10.09 -10.85
CA TRP A 81 8.08 -11.43 -10.86
C TRP A 81 8.05 -11.97 -9.44
N GLY A 82 7.56 -13.19 -9.25
CA GLY A 82 7.50 -13.89 -7.98
C GLY A 82 8.32 -15.16 -8.02
N SER A 83 8.96 -15.52 -6.90
CA SER A 83 9.72 -16.74 -6.74
C SER A 83 9.59 -17.32 -5.35
N VAL A 84 9.61 -18.64 -5.25
CA VAL A 84 9.69 -19.41 -4.01
C VAL A 84 11.09 -19.94 -3.73
N ALA A 85 12.07 -19.70 -4.62
CA ALA A 85 13.41 -20.29 -4.54
C ALA A 85 14.13 -19.97 -3.23
N LEU A 86 13.88 -18.82 -2.61
CA LEU A 86 14.49 -18.46 -1.33
C LEU A 86 13.74 -18.97 -0.10
N ARG A 87 12.61 -19.66 -0.25
CA ARG A 87 11.76 -20.10 0.87
C ARG A 87 12.53 -20.89 1.94
N SER A 88 13.41 -21.78 1.55
CA SER A 88 14.21 -22.61 2.45
C SER A 88 15.50 -21.94 2.95
N HIS A 89 15.90 -20.82 2.35
CA HIS A 89 17.17 -20.14 2.62
C HIS A 89 16.99 -18.88 3.48
N LEU A 90 15.80 -18.26 3.41
CA LEU A 90 15.53 -17.05 4.19
C LEU A 90 15.10 -17.42 5.61
N ASP A 91 15.94 -17.04 6.58
CA ASP A 91 15.51 -17.00 7.98
C ASP A 91 14.60 -15.78 8.22
N TRP A 92 13.37 -15.85 7.69
CA TRP A 92 12.39 -14.78 7.84
C TRP A 92 11.02 -15.32 8.24
N PRO A 93 10.36 -14.78 9.29
CA PRO A 93 9.13 -15.34 9.85
C PRO A 93 8.03 -15.51 8.82
N GLY A 94 7.63 -16.76 8.55
CA GLY A 94 6.51 -17.09 7.67
C GLY A 94 6.73 -16.83 6.18
N ALA A 95 7.92 -16.40 5.75
CA ALA A 95 8.19 -16.09 4.36
C ALA A 95 7.98 -17.29 3.43
N GLN A 96 7.21 -17.09 2.36
CA GLN A 96 6.91 -18.10 1.35
C GLN A 96 7.39 -17.68 -0.04
N GLN A 97 7.25 -16.40 -0.39
CA GLN A 97 7.63 -15.87 -1.69
C GLN A 97 8.38 -14.55 -1.56
N VAL A 98 9.24 -14.29 -2.53
CA VAL A 98 9.86 -12.99 -2.77
C VAL A 98 9.43 -12.44 -4.12
N CYS A 99 9.37 -11.12 -4.26
CA CYS A 99 8.91 -10.47 -5.47
C CYS A 99 9.85 -9.36 -5.90
N LYS A 100 10.06 -9.26 -7.23
CA LYS A 100 10.58 -8.07 -7.90
C LYS A 100 9.42 -7.32 -8.55
N ILE A 101 9.31 -6.04 -8.28
CA ILE A 101 8.23 -5.17 -8.77
C ILE A 101 8.88 -4.05 -9.56
N GLU A 102 8.52 -3.94 -10.83
CA GLU A 102 8.98 -2.87 -11.71
C GLU A 102 7.81 -1.98 -12.10
N ARG A 103 8.02 -0.69 -12.04
CA ARG A 103 7.12 0.30 -12.59
C ARG A 103 7.84 1.17 -13.59
N VAL A 104 7.34 1.19 -14.81
CA VAL A 104 7.78 2.09 -15.87
C VAL A 104 6.65 3.08 -16.12
N SER A 105 6.96 4.36 -16.02
CA SER A 105 6.00 5.44 -16.29
C SER A 105 6.52 6.30 -17.42
N GLU A 106 5.67 6.53 -18.41
CA GLU A 106 5.93 7.45 -19.51
C GLU A 106 4.97 8.65 -19.44
N ARG A 107 5.54 9.85 -19.42
CA ARG A 107 4.77 11.10 -19.45
C ARG A 107 5.50 12.13 -20.31
N LYS A 108 4.84 12.63 -21.36
CA LYS A 108 5.40 13.63 -22.28
C LYS A 108 6.78 13.21 -22.82
N GLY A 109 6.95 11.94 -23.20
CA GLY A 109 8.21 11.39 -23.72
C GLY A 109 9.30 11.13 -22.67
N LYS A 110 9.07 11.46 -21.38
CA LYS A 110 10.00 11.15 -20.29
C LYS A 110 9.63 9.81 -19.68
N LEU A 111 10.59 8.88 -19.70
CA LEU A 111 10.49 7.58 -19.04
C LEU A 111 11.09 7.65 -17.64
N THR A 112 10.38 7.07 -16.67
CA THR A 112 10.90 6.81 -15.33
C THR A 112 10.72 5.34 -15.01
N ARG A 113 11.75 4.72 -14.41
CA ARG A 113 11.75 3.32 -13.98
C ARG A 113 12.01 3.26 -12.49
N ASP A 114 11.17 2.50 -11.77
CA ASP A 114 11.29 2.24 -10.34
C ASP A 114 11.25 0.73 -10.13
N VAL A 115 12.24 0.18 -9.42
CA VAL A 115 12.32 -1.24 -9.07
C VAL A 115 12.28 -1.36 -7.56
N ARG A 116 11.45 -2.28 -7.07
CA ARG A 116 11.29 -2.57 -5.64
C ARG A 116 11.25 -4.07 -5.43
N TYR A 117 11.69 -4.50 -4.26
CA TYR A 117 11.58 -5.89 -3.82
C TYR A 117 10.58 -6.00 -2.70
N ALA A 118 9.96 -7.16 -2.58
CA ALA A 118 8.99 -7.45 -1.51
C ALA A 118 9.14 -8.89 -1.04
N ILE A 119 8.70 -9.13 0.18
CA ILE A 119 8.61 -10.46 0.79
C ILE A 119 7.20 -10.67 1.33
N THR A 120 6.69 -11.90 1.23
CA THR A 120 5.32 -12.24 1.64
C THR A 120 5.24 -13.62 2.27
N SER A 121 4.28 -13.78 3.19
CA SER A 121 3.87 -15.08 3.75
C SER A 121 2.88 -15.84 2.87
N LEU A 122 2.30 -15.18 1.85
CA LEU A 122 1.40 -15.84 0.91
C LEU A 122 2.14 -16.94 0.15
N GLY A 123 1.55 -18.12 0.08
CA GLY A 123 2.10 -19.28 -0.61
C GLY A 123 2.03 -19.17 -2.13
N GLU A 124 2.57 -20.18 -2.82
CA GLU A 124 2.69 -20.25 -4.28
C GLU A 124 1.31 -20.22 -5.00
N GLU A 125 0.27 -20.68 -4.32
CA GLU A 125 -1.12 -20.62 -4.81
C GLU A 125 -1.58 -19.18 -5.12
N VAL A 126 -0.94 -18.19 -4.48
CA VAL A 126 -1.16 -16.78 -4.79
C VAL A 126 -0.19 -16.33 -5.88
N GLY A 127 -0.63 -16.50 -7.12
CA GLY A 127 0.19 -16.19 -8.31
C GLY A 127 0.49 -14.70 -8.49
N ALA A 128 1.46 -14.40 -9.37
CA ALA A 128 2.00 -13.06 -9.62
C ALA A 128 0.93 -11.99 -9.92
N ARG A 129 -0.15 -12.35 -10.62
CA ARG A 129 -1.25 -11.41 -10.93
C ARG A 129 -1.98 -10.95 -9.66
N GLN A 130 -2.17 -11.84 -8.71
CA GLN A 130 -2.83 -11.52 -7.45
C GLN A 130 -1.90 -10.72 -6.54
N LEU A 131 -0.62 -11.09 -6.45
CA LEU A 131 0.40 -10.31 -5.75
C LEU A 131 0.50 -8.89 -6.29
N LEU A 132 0.50 -8.70 -7.62
CA LEU A 132 0.52 -7.38 -8.25
C LEU A 132 -0.72 -6.55 -7.87
N ARG A 133 -1.91 -7.17 -7.76
CA ARG A 133 -3.11 -6.48 -7.26
C ARG A 133 -2.99 -6.04 -5.81
N HIS A 134 -2.41 -6.86 -4.93
CA HIS A 134 -2.17 -6.53 -3.53
C HIS A 134 -1.19 -5.37 -3.38
N VAL A 135 -0.08 -5.40 -4.11
CA VAL A 135 0.90 -4.30 -4.18
C VAL A 135 0.24 -3.00 -4.64
N ARG A 136 -0.61 -3.06 -5.66
CA ARG A 136 -1.37 -1.88 -6.13
C ARG A 136 -2.37 -1.37 -5.10
N GLY A 137 -3.00 -2.26 -4.35
CA GLY A 137 -3.92 -1.91 -3.27
C GLY A 137 -3.22 -1.07 -2.20
N HIS A 138 -2.00 -1.46 -1.82
CA HIS A 138 -1.17 -0.70 -0.88
C HIS A 138 -0.91 0.73 -1.36
N TRP A 139 -0.47 0.90 -2.61
CA TRP A 139 -0.26 2.24 -3.18
C TRP A 139 -1.56 3.03 -3.37
N GLY A 140 -2.70 2.34 -3.44
CA GLY A 140 -4.01 2.97 -3.41
C GLY A 140 -4.26 3.72 -2.11
N ILE A 141 -3.74 3.23 -0.98
CA ILE A 141 -3.83 3.92 0.33
C ILE A 141 -3.01 5.21 0.31
N GLU A 142 -1.76 5.18 -0.17
CA GLU A 142 -0.94 6.39 -0.30
C GLU A 142 -1.65 7.46 -1.14
N ASN A 143 -2.15 7.10 -2.32
CA ASN A 143 -2.77 8.05 -3.24
C ASN A 143 -4.18 8.50 -2.80
N ARG A 144 -4.92 7.65 -2.08
CA ARG A 144 -6.32 7.91 -1.72
C ARG A 144 -6.48 8.49 -0.32
N LEU A 145 -5.57 8.17 0.59
CA LEU A 145 -5.64 8.63 1.98
C LEU A 145 -4.55 9.66 2.28
N HIS A 146 -3.28 9.31 2.16
CA HIS A 146 -2.17 10.20 2.48
C HIS A 146 -2.17 11.45 1.60
N TYR A 147 -2.23 11.29 0.28
CA TYR A 147 -2.33 12.44 -0.64
C TYR A 147 -3.52 13.35 -0.32
N VAL A 148 -4.66 12.79 0.05
CA VAL A 148 -5.84 13.61 0.42
C VAL A 148 -5.59 14.35 1.72
N ARG A 149 -4.97 13.73 2.72
CA ARG A 149 -4.62 14.37 3.99
C ARG A 149 -3.61 15.49 3.77
N ASP A 150 -2.53 15.20 3.02
CA ASP A 150 -1.41 16.13 2.85
C ASP A 150 -1.78 17.28 1.90
N VAL A 151 -2.41 16.99 0.76
CA VAL A 151 -2.69 17.99 -0.27
C VAL A 151 -4.05 18.65 -0.10
N THR A 152 -5.12 17.86 0.16
CA THR A 152 -6.48 18.43 0.26
C THR A 152 -6.73 19.09 1.60
N PHE A 153 -6.26 18.48 2.69
CA PHE A 153 -6.41 19.02 4.05
C PHE A 153 -5.18 19.80 4.54
N GLY A 154 -4.07 19.82 3.79
CA GLY A 154 -2.83 20.52 4.16
C GLY A 154 -2.27 20.06 5.50
N GLU A 155 -2.32 18.74 5.78
CA GLU A 155 -1.93 18.21 7.10
C GLU A 155 -0.47 18.52 7.43
N ASP A 156 0.44 18.36 6.48
CA ASP A 156 1.86 18.66 6.65
C ASP A 156 2.13 20.15 6.95
N ALA A 157 1.27 21.02 6.42
CA ALA A 157 1.35 22.46 6.66
C ALA A 157 0.64 22.90 7.95
N SER A 158 -0.01 21.98 8.67
CA SER A 158 -0.76 22.29 9.89
C SER A 158 0.16 22.75 11.00
N GLN A 159 -0.19 23.88 11.62
CA GLN A 159 0.53 24.42 12.78
C GLN A 159 -0.04 23.94 14.13
N VAL A 160 -1.03 23.07 14.11
CA VAL A 160 -1.59 22.45 15.32
C VAL A 160 -0.58 21.40 15.83
N ARG A 161 0.21 21.78 16.86
CA ARG A 161 1.34 20.95 17.33
C ARG A 161 1.37 20.71 18.84
N THR A 162 0.33 21.15 19.56
CA THR A 162 0.30 21.13 21.04
C THR A 162 -0.51 19.94 21.55
N GLY A 163 0.06 19.16 22.45
CA GLY A 163 -0.60 18.03 23.15
C GLY A 163 -1.13 16.99 22.16
N SER A 164 -2.34 16.49 22.39
CA SER A 164 -3.06 15.51 21.55
C SER A 164 -3.77 16.13 20.34
N ALA A 165 -3.70 17.45 20.16
CA ALA A 165 -4.40 18.13 19.09
C ALA A 165 -4.03 17.65 17.67
N PRO A 166 -2.76 17.31 17.33
CA PRO A 166 -2.43 16.73 16.04
C PRO A 166 -3.15 15.39 15.79
N GLU A 167 -3.21 14.51 16.79
CA GLU A 167 -3.88 13.20 16.69
C GLU A 167 -5.38 13.35 16.48
N VAL A 168 -6.01 14.27 17.24
CA VAL A 168 -7.43 14.57 17.12
C VAL A 168 -7.74 15.11 15.73
N MET A 169 -6.91 16.03 15.21
CA MET A 169 -7.09 16.59 13.87
C MET A 169 -6.91 15.53 12.78
N ALA A 170 -5.95 14.60 12.94
CA ALA A 170 -5.78 13.47 12.03
C ALA A 170 -6.99 12.54 12.05
N ALA A 171 -7.52 12.23 13.24
CA ALA A 171 -8.73 11.43 13.40
C ALA A 171 -9.95 12.08 12.74
N LEU A 172 -10.16 13.37 12.94
CA LEU A 172 -11.26 14.14 12.31
C LEU A 172 -11.14 14.12 10.78
N ARG A 173 -9.95 14.33 10.22
CA ARG A 173 -9.74 14.26 8.77
C ARG A 173 -10.09 12.85 8.24
N ASN A 174 -9.69 11.80 8.94
CA ASN A 174 -10.03 10.43 8.56
C ASN A 174 -11.54 10.17 8.59
N VAL A 175 -12.25 10.67 9.60
CA VAL A 175 -13.71 10.55 9.68
C VAL A 175 -14.38 11.28 8.51
N VAL A 176 -13.96 12.51 8.20
CA VAL A 176 -14.50 13.27 7.06
C VAL A 176 -14.27 12.54 5.73
N ILE A 177 -13.05 12.02 5.51
CA ILE A 177 -12.74 11.23 4.31
C ILE A 177 -13.62 9.98 4.24
N GLY A 178 -13.81 9.28 5.37
CA GLY A 178 -14.65 8.09 5.47
C GLY A 178 -16.11 8.39 5.11
N VAL A 179 -16.71 9.41 5.71
CA VAL A 179 -18.10 9.82 5.46
C VAL A 179 -18.31 10.21 3.99
N LEU A 180 -17.41 11.02 3.41
CA LEU A 180 -17.51 11.41 2.01
C LEU A 180 -17.38 10.19 1.06
N ARG A 181 -16.50 9.23 1.38
CA ARG A 181 -16.36 8.02 0.57
C ARG A 181 -17.56 7.10 0.68
N GLN A 182 -18.14 6.94 1.87
CA GLN A 182 -19.40 6.20 2.05
C GLN A 182 -20.55 6.83 1.25
N ALA A 183 -20.55 8.16 1.12
CA ALA A 183 -21.49 8.88 0.25
C ALA A 183 -21.17 8.78 -1.25
N GLY A 184 -20.16 7.98 -1.66
CA GLY A 184 -19.82 7.77 -3.06
C GLY A 184 -18.82 8.76 -3.66
N ALA A 185 -18.24 9.66 -2.86
CA ALA A 185 -17.29 10.65 -3.38
C ALA A 185 -15.99 9.97 -3.87
N THR A 186 -15.69 10.11 -5.15
CA THR A 186 -14.43 9.67 -5.76
C THR A 186 -13.33 10.72 -5.66
N ASN A 187 -13.70 12.01 -5.66
CA ASN A 187 -12.79 13.14 -5.51
C ASN A 187 -13.16 13.93 -4.24
N ILE A 188 -12.36 13.77 -3.19
CA ILE A 188 -12.61 14.39 -1.88
C ILE A 188 -12.53 15.92 -1.93
N ALA A 189 -11.58 16.50 -2.68
CA ALA A 189 -11.48 17.94 -2.80
C ALA A 189 -12.70 18.58 -3.48
N ALA A 190 -13.28 17.92 -4.48
CA ALA A 190 -14.52 18.33 -5.12
C ALA A 190 -15.71 18.24 -4.16
N ALA A 191 -15.83 17.10 -3.47
CA ALA A 191 -16.90 16.87 -2.49
C ALA A 191 -16.85 17.86 -1.33
N LEU A 192 -15.67 18.22 -0.82
CA LEU A 192 -15.52 19.24 0.22
C LEU A 192 -16.01 20.62 -0.25
N ARG A 193 -15.70 21.01 -1.50
CA ARG A 193 -16.20 22.26 -2.07
C ARG A 193 -17.73 22.25 -2.17
N GLU A 194 -18.30 21.16 -2.67
CA GLU A 194 -19.75 21.00 -2.81
C GLU A 194 -20.45 21.08 -1.44
N VAL A 195 -19.96 20.34 -0.44
CA VAL A 195 -20.50 20.36 0.93
C VAL A 195 -20.33 21.75 1.57
N GLY A 196 -19.21 22.44 1.29
CA GLY A 196 -18.98 23.81 1.78
C GLY A 196 -19.98 24.83 1.23
N TRP A 197 -20.48 24.62 0.02
CA TRP A 197 -21.54 25.46 -0.56
C TRP A 197 -22.94 25.09 -0.08
N GLN A 198 -23.18 23.83 0.22
CA GLN A 198 -24.48 23.26 0.58
C GLN A 198 -24.50 22.75 2.02
N ARG A 199 -24.71 23.63 2.99
CA ARG A 199 -24.73 23.26 4.43
C ARG A 199 -25.71 22.13 4.75
N CYS A 200 -26.87 22.09 4.08
CA CYS A 200 -27.84 21.01 4.25
C CYS A 200 -27.30 19.64 3.83
N THR A 201 -26.43 19.59 2.82
CA THR A 201 -25.75 18.36 2.40
C THR A 201 -24.79 17.87 3.48
N ALA A 202 -24.04 18.80 4.12
CA ALA A 202 -23.16 18.44 5.24
C ALA A 202 -23.93 17.80 6.40
N LEU A 203 -25.06 18.39 6.79
CA LEU A 203 -25.91 17.89 7.88
C LEU A 203 -26.50 16.52 7.55
N ARG A 204 -26.96 16.28 6.31
CA ARG A 204 -27.45 14.98 5.86
C ARG A 204 -26.36 13.90 5.90
N LEU A 205 -25.14 14.23 5.50
CA LEU A 205 -24.00 13.32 5.55
C LEU A 205 -23.64 12.89 6.97
N LEU A 206 -23.93 13.76 7.95
CA LEU A 206 -23.76 13.47 9.39
C LEU A 206 -24.99 12.79 9.99
N GLY A 207 -26.02 12.45 9.22
CA GLY A 207 -27.25 11.84 9.70
C GLY A 207 -28.18 12.81 10.45
N LEU A 208 -27.93 14.13 10.32
CA LEU A 208 -28.76 15.14 10.97
C LEU A 208 -29.91 15.55 10.05
N THR A 209 -31.14 15.55 10.56
CA THR A 209 -32.32 16.05 9.85
C THR A 209 -32.25 17.56 9.75
N VAL A 210 -32.33 18.05 8.52
CA VAL A 210 -32.50 19.49 8.26
C VAL A 210 -34.02 19.73 8.24
N GLY A 211 -34.52 20.29 9.32
CA GLY A 211 -35.90 20.81 9.38
C GLY A 211 -36.07 22.02 8.47
#